data_f1fb857850cf7ef67bddd85b98b53809
#
_entry.id   f1fb857850cf7ef67bddd85b98b53809
#
_cell.length_a   1.000
_cell.length_b   1.000
_cell.length_c   1.000
_cell.angle_alpha   90.00
_cell.angle_beta   90.00
_cell.angle_gamma   90.00
#
_symmetry.space_group_name_H-M   'P 1'
#
loop_
_entity.id
_entity.type
_entity.pdbx_description
1 polymer ?
#
loop_
_entity_poly.entity_id
_entity_poly.type
_entity_poly.pdbx_seq_one_letter_code
_entity_poly.pdbx_strand_id
1 'polypeptide(L)'
;VGHNATFDVDFMNTGYLRHGMPEIKEPWVDTLPLARILYSDMRRFTLDTLAKRLKVDLEHHHRAIYDAEATGYIFYKMLADAREQFDILYHDDFNKHMVQPDTYKQQHPFHAILLANTQDGLKNLFKLASDSMVNHFYRVARGPRSVLEKYREGLLVGSGCADGEVFTAMMQKGYETAKAKAKNYDYLEIQPKALYAPLLERELVKDEEELEDIIKNMVKLAEELDKPIVASGDVHFMNKEDAVYRKILIHSQGGANPLNRLKNLPDAHFRTTDEMLDEFAFLGPELAKKVVVDDPNKVAAMCDEITPVKDKLY
;
A
#
# COMPACT_ATOMS: atom_id res chain seq x y z
N VAL A 1 -5.98 1.54 -23.09
CA VAL A 1 -7.09 1.66 -22.15
C VAL A 1 -7.47 0.29 -21.64
N GLY A 2 -7.70 0.15 -20.34
CA GLY A 2 -8.15 -1.09 -19.70
C GLY A 2 -9.13 -0.83 -18.57
N HIS A 3 -9.76 -1.88 -18.07
CA HIS A 3 -10.59 -1.81 -16.85
C HIS A 3 -9.90 -2.59 -15.74
N ASN A 4 -9.44 -1.91 -14.70
CA ASN A 4 -8.46 -2.42 -13.76
C ASN A 4 -7.10 -2.71 -14.47
N ALA A 5 -6.73 -1.80 -15.35
CA ALA A 5 -5.66 -1.95 -16.34
C ALA A 5 -4.27 -2.20 -15.74
N THR A 6 -4.05 -1.86 -14.47
CA THR A 6 -2.79 -2.13 -13.79
C THR A 6 -2.43 -3.63 -13.86
N PHE A 7 -3.42 -4.51 -13.65
CA PHE A 7 -3.21 -5.96 -13.73
C PHE A 7 -2.72 -6.39 -15.12
N ASP A 8 -3.39 -5.90 -16.18
CA ASP A 8 -3.05 -6.26 -17.55
C ASP A 8 -1.66 -5.73 -17.96
N VAL A 9 -1.37 -4.47 -17.61
CA VAL A 9 -0.08 -3.83 -17.92
C VAL A 9 1.07 -4.52 -17.18
N ASP A 10 0.90 -4.85 -15.91
CA ASP A 10 1.93 -5.51 -15.11
C ASP A 10 2.18 -6.94 -15.61
N PHE A 11 1.11 -7.66 -16.02
CA PHE A 11 1.23 -8.97 -16.63
C PHE A 11 1.99 -8.92 -17.96
N MET A 12 1.66 -7.96 -18.83
CA MET A 12 2.36 -7.75 -20.09
C MET A 12 3.82 -7.37 -19.88
N ASN A 13 4.11 -6.46 -18.96
CA ASN A 13 5.48 -6.03 -18.64
C ASN A 13 6.32 -7.18 -18.10
N THR A 14 5.76 -8.02 -17.24
CA THR A 14 6.41 -9.24 -16.77
C THR A 14 6.75 -10.18 -17.94
N GLY A 15 5.83 -10.35 -18.88
CA GLY A 15 6.05 -11.13 -20.10
C GLY A 15 7.15 -10.53 -20.98
N TYR A 16 7.13 -9.22 -21.19
CA TYR A 16 8.13 -8.50 -21.99
C TYR A 16 9.53 -8.64 -21.41
N LEU A 17 9.70 -8.42 -20.10
CA LEU A 17 10.98 -8.55 -19.43
C LEU A 17 11.52 -9.97 -19.50
N ARG A 18 10.68 -11.01 -19.34
CA ARG A 18 11.09 -12.42 -19.52
C ARG A 18 11.62 -12.74 -20.91
N HIS A 19 11.18 -12.01 -21.91
CA HIS A 19 11.63 -12.16 -23.31
C HIS A 19 12.66 -11.12 -23.73
N GLY A 20 13.24 -10.37 -22.78
CA GLY A 20 14.26 -9.35 -23.05
C GLY A 20 13.74 -8.11 -23.80
N MET A 21 12.42 -7.90 -23.80
CA MET A 21 11.77 -6.73 -24.36
C MET A 21 11.61 -5.62 -23.32
N PRO A 22 11.63 -4.34 -23.72
CA PRO A 22 11.42 -3.24 -22.79
C PRO A 22 9.96 -3.22 -22.26
N GLU A 23 9.79 -2.69 -21.06
CA GLU A 23 8.46 -2.43 -20.49
C GLU A 23 7.68 -1.40 -21.31
N ILE A 24 6.35 -1.48 -21.24
CA ILE A 24 5.42 -0.50 -21.80
C ILE A 24 5.62 0.82 -21.08
N LYS A 25 6.04 1.85 -21.79
CA LYS A 25 6.25 3.22 -21.27
C LYS A 25 5.16 4.19 -21.70
N GLU A 26 4.33 3.79 -22.63
CA GLU A 26 3.24 4.61 -23.14
C GLU A 26 2.20 4.89 -22.04
N PRO A 27 1.66 6.10 -22.00
CA PRO A 27 0.60 6.43 -21.05
C PRO A 27 -0.64 5.55 -21.29
N TRP A 28 -1.22 5.05 -20.22
CA TRP A 28 -2.44 4.25 -20.27
C TRP A 28 -3.52 4.80 -19.34
N VAL A 29 -4.76 4.53 -19.66
CA VAL A 29 -5.91 4.98 -18.89
C VAL A 29 -6.64 3.77 -18.32
N ASP A 30 -6.91 3.82 -17.02
CA ASP A 30 -7.71 2.83 -16.31
C ASP A 30 -9.13 3.35 -16.11
N THR A 31 -10.10 2.66 -16.70
CA THR A 31 -11.51 3.05 -16.62
C THR A 31 -12.10 2.82 -15.23
N LEU A 32 -11.49 1.98 -14.36
CA LEU A 32 -12.00 1.72 -13.01
C LEU A 32 -11.89 2.94 -12.08
N PRO A 33 -10.71 3.56 -11.87
CA PRO A 33 -10.60 4.80 -11.10
C PRO A 33 -11.35 5.96 -11.76
N LEU A 34 -11.34 6.04 -13.09
CA LEU A 34 -12.07 7.05 -13.84
C LEU A 34 -13.59 6.97 -13.58
N ALA A 35 -14.16 5.75 -13.63
CA ALA A 35 -15.57 5.52 -13.35
C ALA A 35 -15.96 5.93 -11.92
N ARG A 36 -15.07 5.67 -10.96
CA ARG A 36 -15.30 6.04 -9.55
C ARG A 36 -15.43 7.55 -9.36
N ILE A 37 -14.75 8.31 -10.18
CA ILE A 37 -14.80 9.78 -10.14
C ILE A 37 -16.03 10.29 -10.88
N LEU A 38 -16.27 9.82 -12.11
CA LEU A 38 -17.40 10.27 -12.94
C LEU A 38 -18.77 9.88 -12.37
N TYR A 39 -18.85 8.69 -11.76
CA TYR A 39 -20.11 8.07 -11.33
C TYR A 39 -20.10 7.77 -9.84
N SER A 40 -19.83 8.78 -9.02
CA SER A 40 -19.72 8.65 -7.55
C SER A 40 -20.98 8.12 -6.86
N ASP A 41 -22.13 8.17 -7.54
CA ASP A 41 -23.42 7.62 -7.11
C ASP A 41 -23.49 6.08 -7.20
N MET A 42 -22.57 5.44 -7.95
CA MET A 42 -22.55 3.99 -8.10
C MET A 42 -21.91 3.28 -6.88
N ARG A 43 -22.44 2.11 -6.54
CA ARG A 43 -21.90 1.25 -5.46
C ARG A 43 -20.91 0.19 -5.95
N ARG A 44 -20.99 -0.18 -7.21
CA ARG A 44 -20.15 -1.20 -7.85
C ARG A 44 -19.66 -0.69 -9.19
N PHE A 45 -18.40 -0.99 -9.51
CA PHE A 45 -17.71 -0.51 -10.70
C PHE A 45 -17.12 -1.68 -11.51
N THR A 46 -17.82 -2.83 -11.54
CA THR A 46 -17.46 -3.94 -12.44
C THR A 46 -17.77 -3.53 -13.88
N LEU A 47 -17.09 -4.16 -14.84
CA LEU A 47 -17.30 -3.88 -16.26
C LEU A 47 -18.78 -4.00 -16.64
N ASP A 48 -19.48 -5.03 -16.12
CA ASP A 48 -20.93 -5.21 -16.27
C ASP A 48 -21.78 -4.06 -15.80
N THR A 49 -21.49 -3.58 -14.59
CA THR A 49 -22.27 -2.50 -14.01
C THR A 49 -22.08 -1.21 -14.77
N LEU A 50 -20.88 -0.98 -15.29
CA LEU A 50 -20.58 0.18 -16.15
C LEU A 50 -21.23 0.01 -17.52
N ALA A 51 -21.15 -1.16 -18.14
CA ALA A 51 -21.80 -1.44 -19.41
C ALA A 51 -23.30 -1.18 -19.34
N LYS A 52 -23.97 -1.70 -18.28
CA LYS A 52 -25.40 -1.46 -18.05
C LYS A 52 -25.74 0.02 -17.87
N ARG A 53 -24.97 0.75 -17.04
CA ARG A 53 -25.20 2.18 -16.81
C ARG A 53 -25.02 2.99 -18.07
N LEU A 54 -23.99 2.71 -18.83
CA LEU A 54 -23.63 3.45 -20.04
C LEU A 54 -24.32 2.90 -21.30
N LYS A 55 -25.18 1.90 -21.16
CA LYS A 55 -25.90 1.25 -22.28
C LYS A 55 -24.93 0.80 -23.37
N VAL A 56 -23.87 0.11 -22.94
CA VAL A 56 -22.91 -0.59 -23.81
C VAL A 56 -23.29 -2.07 -23.83
N ASP A 57 -23.36 -2.66 -25.03
CA ASP A 57 -23.67 -4.05 -25.19
C ASP A 57 -22.52 -4.95 -24.70
N LEU A 58 -22.86 -6.00 -23.96
CA LEU A 58 -21.91 -6.97 -23.39
C LEU A 58 -22.51 -8.38 -23.51
N GLU A 59 -22.97 -8.76 -24.71
CA GLU A 59 -23.73 -10.02 -24.91
C GLU A 59 -22.92 -11.30 -24.67
N HIS A 60 -21.58 -11.25 -24.72
CA HIS A 60 -20.71 -12.43 -24.62
C HIS A 60 -19.66 -12.31 -23.51
N HIS A 61 -20.12 -12.16 -22.28
CA HIS A 61 -19.29 -12.10 -21.08
C HIS A 61 -18.24 -13.20 -20.99
N HIS A 62 -17.06 -12.84 -20.39
CA HIS A 62 -15.91 -13.73 -20.13
C HIS A 62 -15.15 -14.23 -21.35
N ARG A 63 -15.25 -13.54 -22.48
CA ARG A 63 -14.29 -13.68 -23.57
C ARG A 63 -13.51 -12.39 -23.74
N ALA A 64 -12.20 -12.46 -23.57
CA ALA A 64 -11.29 -11.30 -23.52
C ALA A 64 -11.50 -10.27 -24.65
N ILE A 65 -11.86 -10.72 -25.86
CA ILE A 65 -12.11 -9.82 -26.99
C ILE A 65 -13.35 -8.94 -26.80
N TYR A 66 -14.43 -9.50 -26.26
CA TYR A 66 -15.68 -8.75 -26.03
C TYR A 66 -15.55 -7.83 -24.81
N ASP A 67 -14.82 -8.28 -23.78
CA ASP A 67 -14.53 -7.44 -22.62
C ASP A 67 -13.64 -6.25 -23.01
N ALA A 68 -12.67 -6.46 -23.90
CA ALA A 68 -11.82 -5.39 -24.42
C ALA A 68 -12.62 -4.41 -25.30
N GLU A 69 -13.48 -4.90 -26.17
CA GLU A 69 -14.36 -4.08 -27.02
C GLU A 69 -15.32 -3.24 -26.17
N ALA A 70 -16.00 -3.86 -25.21
CA ALA A 70 -16.89 -3.17 -24.30
C ALA A 70 -16.15 -2.11 -23.47
N THR A 71 -14.93 -2.41 -23.02
CA THR A 71 -14.06 -1.42 -22.33
C THR A 71 -13.77 -0.21 -23.21
N GLY A 72 -13.52 -0.41 -24.49
CA GLY A 72 -13.33 0.67 -25.46
C GLY A 72 -14.57 1.56 -25.59
N TYR A 73 -15.76 0.97 -25.76
CA TYR A 73 -17.01 1.73 -25.84
C TYR A 73 -17.39 2.43 -24.53
N ILE A 74 -17.15 1.77 -23.39
CA ILE A 74 -17.31 2.39 -22.07
C ILE A 74 -16.43 3.61 -21.96
N PHE A 75 -15.14 3.49 -22.31
CA PHE A 75 -14.21 4.61 -22.27
C PHE A 75 -14.62 5.76 -23.18
N TYR A 76 -15.13 5.49 -24.37
CA TYR A 76 -15.66 6.50 -25.28
C TYR A 76 -16.77 7.34 -24.64
N LYS A 77 -17.71 6.68 -23.95
CA LYS A 77 -18.78 7.36 -23.23
C LYS A 77 -18.27 8.13 -22.02
N MET A 78 -17.33 7.55 -21.29
CA MET A 78 -16.68 8.23 -20.16
C MET A 78 -15.90 9.47 -20.59
N LEU A 79 -15.30 9.48 -21.78
CA LEU A 79 -14.67 10.67 -22.35
C LEU A 79 -15.67 11.81 -22.60
N ALA A 80 -16.86 11.46 -23.11
CA ALA A 80 -17.91 12.46 -23.32
C ALA A 80 -18.35 13.07 -21.98
N ASP A 81 -18.63 12.21 -20.99
CA ASP A 81 -19.02 12.65 -19.65
C ASP A 81 -17.92 13.46 -18.95
N ALA A 82 -16.64 13.06 -19.12
CA ALA A 82 -15.50 13.79 -18.57
C ALA A 82 -15.31 15.18 -19.19
N ARG A 83 -15.56 15.31 -20.49
CA ARG A 83 -15.55 16.60 -21.17
C ARG A 83 -16.65 17.51 -20.64
N GLU A 84 -17.85 16.97 -20.47
CA GLU A 84 -19.00 17.73 -19.96
C GLU A 84 -18.82 18.15 -18.50
N GLN A 85 -18.31 17.25 -17.64
CA GLN A 85 -18.23 17.51 -16.20
C GLN A 85 -16.97 18.28 -15.79
N PHE A 86 -15.83 18.10 -16.50
CA PHE A 86 -14.50 18.58 -16.09
C PHE A 86 -13.73 19.33 -17.18
N ASP A 87 -14.34 19.59 -18.34
CA ASP A 87 -13.70 20.26 -19.50
C ASP A 87 -12.35 19.58 -19.93
N ILE A 88 -12.33 18.26 -19.90
CA ILE A 88 -11.14 17.48 -20.23
C ILE A 88 -11.02 17.37 -21.76
N LEU A 89 -9.92 17.89 -22.31
CA LEU A 89 -9.63 17.84 -23.75
C LEU A 89 -8.60 16.77 -24.10
N TYR A 90 -7.61 16.57 -23.25
CA TYR A 90 -6.50 15.65 -23.46
C TYR A 90 -6.39 14.63 -22.33
N HIS A 91 -5.78 13.48 -22.60
CA HIS A 91 -5.61 12.42 -21.60
C HIS A 91 -4.79 12.87 -20.37
N ASP A 92 -3.83 13.79 -20.54
CA ASP A 92 -3.05 14.35 -19.44
C ASP A 92 -3.88 15.21 -18.47
N ASP A 93 -5.03 15.69 -18.92
CA ASP A 93 -5.90 16.53 -18.09
C ASP A 93 -6.66 15.73 -17.05
N PHE A 94 -6.83 14.41 -17.24
CA PHE A 94 -7.55 13.58 -16.26
C PHE A 94 -7.01 13.73 -14.84
N ASN A 95 -5.68 13.69 -14.67
CA ASN A 95 -5.06 13.81 -13.36
C ASN A 95 -5.09 15.24 -12.79
N LYS A 96 -5.20 16.25 -13.64
CA LYS A 96 -5.20 17.66 -13.23
C LYS A 96 -6.59 18.16 -12.82
N HIS A 97 -7.62 17.74 -13.54
CA HIS A 97 -8.97 18.31 -13.41
C HIS A 97 -9.97 17.41 -12.67
N MET A 98 -9.68 16.11 -12.54
CA MET A 98 -10.56 15.15 -11.87
C MET A 98 -10.28 14.96 -10.38
N VAL A 99 -9.58 15.89 -9.74
CA VAL A 99 -9.36 15.85 -8.29
C VAL A 99 -10.62 16.38 -7.59
N GLN A 100 -11.37 15.48 -6.96
CA GLN A 100 -12.51 15.84 -6.11
C GLN A 100 -12.13 15.77 -4.64
N PRO A 101 -12.79 16.57 -3.76
CA PRO A 101 -12.52 16.52 -2.31
C PRO A 101 -12.64 15.12 -1.71
N ASP A 102 -13.49 14.28 -2.27
CA ASP A 102 -13.77 12.92 -1.78
C ASP A 102 -12.98 11.81 -2.48
N THR A 103 -12.03 12.12 -3.36
CA THR A 103 -11.20 11.13 -4.07
C THR A 103 -10.51 10.15 -3.11
N TYR A 104 -10.10 10.61 -1.92
CA TYR A 104 -9.49 9.77 -0.90
C TYR A 104 -10.40 8.62 -0.43
N LYS A 105 -11.72 8.73 -0.54
CA LYS A 105 -12.69 7.69 -0.16
C LYS A 105 -12.64 6.48 -1.10
N GLN A 106 -12.20 6.69 -2.32
CA GLN A 106 -12.25 5.71 -3.40
C GLN A 106 -10.94 4.97 -3.62
N GLN A 107 -9.84 5.53 -3.15
CA GLN A 107 -8.53 4.91 -3.25
C GLN A 107 -8.32 3.86 -2.15
N HIS A 108 -7.50 2.84 -2.45
CA HIS A 108 -7.05 1.90 -1.44
C HIS A 108 -6.06 2.59 -0.50
N PRO A 109 -6.31 2.62 0.83
CA PRO A 109 -5.34 3.17 1.78
C PRO A 109 -4.19 2.19 1.97
N PHE A 110 -2.98 2.70 2.07
CA PHE A 110 -1.79 1.95 2.45
C PHE A 110 -1.40 2.27 3.88
N HIS A 111 -0.76 1.31 4.55
CA HIS A 111 -0.18 1.56 5.85
C HIS A 111 1.12 2.37 5.72
N ALA A 112 1.34 3.25 6.66
CA ALA A 112 2.59 3.98 6.84
C ALA A 112 2.85 4.18 8.33
N ILE A 113 4.10 4.18 8.73
CA ILE A 113 4.50 4.48 10.11
C ILE A 113 4.92 5.95 10.18
N LEU A 114 4.47 6.62 11.22
CA LEU A 114 4.81 8.00 11.49
C LEU A 114 5.51 8.10 12.84
N LEU A 115 6.74 8.58 12.85
CA LEU A 115 7.50 8.84 14.06
C LEU A 115 7.69 10.36 14.19
N ALA A 116 7.28 10.93 15.32
CA ALA A 116 7.66 12.27 15.65
C ALA A 116 9.15 12.27 16.02
N ASN A 117 9.99 13.00 15.27
CA ASN A 117 11.41 13.07 15.55
C ASN A 117 11.82 14.37 16.25
N THR A 118 10.88 15.29 16.44
CA THR A 118 11.06 16.52 17.22
C THR A 118 9.80 16.83 18.05
N GLN A 119 9.92 17.72 19.04
CA GLN A 119 8.77 18.16 19.84
C GLN A 119 7.69 18.87 18.99
N ASP A 120 8.08 19.62 17.96
CA ASP A 120 7.13 20.22 17.00
C ASP A 120 6.53 19.16 16.07
N GLY A 121 7.31 18.13 15.71
CA GLY A 121 6.83 16.96 14.98
C GLY A 121 5.72 16.23 15.74
N LEU A 122 5.81 16.09 17.06
CA LEU A 122 4.73 15.52 17.87
C LEU A 122 3.43 16.32 17.72
N LYS A 123 3.51 17.66 17.72
CA LYS A 123 2.36 18.52 17.47
C LYS A 123 1.78 18.33 16.08
N ASN A 124 2.63 18.17 15.07
CA ASN A 124 2.21 17.92 13.70
C ASN A 124 1.60 16.52 13.56
N LEU A 125 2.12 15.50 14.26
CA LEU A 125 1.52 14.19 14.33
C LEU A 125 0.08 14.22 14.87
N PHE A 126 -0.16 14.96 15.96
CA PHE A 126 -1.51 15.15 16.51
C PHE A 126 -2.43 15.87 15.53
N LYS A 127 -1.94 16.90 14.82
CA LYS A 127 -2.73 17.60 13.79
C LYS A 127 -3.07 16.69 12.64
N LEU A 128 -2.11 15.89 12.14
CA LEU A 128 -2.34 14.92 11.08
C LEU A 128 -3.37 13.85 11.49
N ALA A 129 -3.23 13.30 12.70
CA ALA A 129 -4.17 12.34 13.23
C ALA A 129 -5.59 12.94 13.35
N SER A 130 -5.69 14.18 13.86
CA SER A 130 -6.97 14.89 13.98
C SER A 130 -7.60 15.18 12.62
N ASP A 131 -6.81 15.63 11.65
CA ASP A 131 -7.28 15.90 10.28
C ASP A 131 -7.77 14.61 9.61
N SER A 132 -7.03 13.51 9.78
CA SER A 132 -7.40 12.19 9.26
C SER A 132 -8.71 11.66 9.87
N MET A 133 -8.96 11.94 11.14
CA MET A 133 -10.17 11.52 11.85
C MET A 133 -11.39 12.40 11.56
N VAL A 134 -11.19 13.71 11.41
CA VAL A 134 -12.28 14.68 11.29
C VAL A 134 -12.66 14.92 9.83
N ASN A 135 -11.66 15.14 8.98
CA ASN A 135 -11.88 15.57 7.60
C ASN A 135 -11.74 14.44 6.58
N HIS A 136 -10.99 13.38 6.91
CA HIS A 136 -10.64 12.33 5.96
C HIS A 136 -11.00 10.92 6.45
N PHE A 137 -11.97 10.80 7.34
CA PHE A 137 -12.45 9.50 7.80
C PHE A 137 -13.38 8.85 6.76
N TYR A 138 -13.00 7.67 6.30
CA TYR A 138 -13.88 6.81 5.51
C TYR A 138 -13.58 5.35 5.83
N ARG A 139 -14.43 4.72 6.65
CA ARG A 139 -14.25 3.39 7.27
C ARG A 139 -13.07 3.31 8.25
N VAL A 140 -11.96 3.94 7.90
CA VAL A 140 -10.76 4.14 8.73
C VAL A 140 -10.30 5.59 8.56
N ALA A 141 -9.50 6.09 9.49
CA ALA A 141 -8.81 7.37 9.33
C ALA A 141 -7.82 7.27 8.15
N ARG A 142 -7.83 8.25 7.26
CA ARG A 142 -6.97 8.29 6.07
C ARG A 142 -6.14 9.56 6.07
N GLY A 143 -4.89 9.44 5.70
CA GLY A 143 -3.99 10.57 5.51
C GLY A 143 -3.70 10.77 4.02
N PRO A 144 -4.47 11.59 3.28
CA PRO A 144 -4.09 11.96 1.93
C PRO A 144 -2.66 12.49 1.90
N ARG A 145 -1.91 12.21 0.83
CA ARG A 145 -0.50 12.64 0.73
C ARG A 145 -0.35 14.15 0.90
N SER A 146 -1.27 14.95 0.36
CA SER A 146 -1.30 16.41 0.53
C SER A 146 -1.44 16.84 2.00
N VAL A 147 -2.17 16.07 2.82
CA VAL A 147 -2.30 16.34 4.26
C VAL A 147 -1.03 15.91 4.99
N LEU A 148 -0.45 14.78 4.61
CA LEU A 148 0.84 14.34 5.14
C LEU A 148 1.93 15.40 4.86
N GLU A 149 2.04 15.89 3.64
CA GLU A 149 3.00 16.93 3.26
C GLU A 149 2.80 18.23 4.05
N LYS A 150 1.55 18.62 4.29
CA LYS A 150 1.23 19.80 5.09
C LYS A 150 1.77 19.75 6.52
N TYR A 151 1.82 18.55 7.10
CA TYR A 151 2.27 18.33 8.49
C TYR A 151 3.60 17.55 8.58
N ARG A 152 4.35 17.49 7.48
CA ARG A 152 5.54 16.65 7.30
C ARG A 152 6.71 17.02 8.22
N GLU A 153 6.83 18.29 8.58
CA GLU A 153 7.94 18.80 9.36
C GLU A 153 8.01 18.14 10.74
N GLY A 154 9.19 17.63 11.10
CA GLY A 154 9.44 16.94 12.36
C GLY A 154 8.83 15.52 12.42
N LEU A 155 8.48 14.93 11.28
CA LEU A 155 8.02 13.55 11.15
C LEU A 155 8.95 12.73 10.27
N LEU A 156 9.29 11.52 10.73
CA LEU A 156 9.85 10.48 9.90
C LEU A 156 8.70 9.57 9.43
N VAL A 157 8.73 9.19 8.16
CA VAL A 157 7.72 8.32 7.55
C VAL A 157 8.36 7.02 7.13
N GLY A 158 7.93 5.92 7.73
CA GLY A 158 8.30 4.56 7.38
C GLY A 158 7.33 3.93 6.39
N SER A 159 7.83 3.02 5.55
CA SER A 159 7.05 2.39 4.49
C SER A 159 5.96 1.42 5.00
N GLY A 160 5.99 1.06 6.27
CA GLY A 160 5.02 0.17 6.91
C GLY A 160 5.19 -1.30 6.55
N CYS A 161 4.17 -2.09 6.86
CA CYS A 161 4.13 -3.54 6.76
C CYS A 161 3.82 -4.04 5.33
N ALA A 162 3.37 -5.30 5.22
CA ALA A 162 2.88 -5.92 3.98
C ALA A 162 1.80 -5.11 3.23
N ASP A 163 0.98 -4.37 3.98
CA ASP A 163 -0.05 -3.47 3.43
C ASP A 163 0.49 -2.05 3.14
N GLY A 164 1.81 -1.84 3.25
CA GLY A 164 2.48 -0.60 2.88
C GLY A 164 2.59 -0.42 1.36
N GLU A 165 2.65 0.85 0.91
CA GLU A 165 2.67 1.18 -0.52
C GLU A 165 3.90 0.59 -1.23
N VAL A 166 5.07 0.61 -0.59
CA VAL A 166 6.34 0.16 -1.21
C VAL A 166 6.38 -1.35 -1.33
N PHE A 167 6.03 -2.08 -0.26
CA PHE A 167 6.01 -3.54 -0.29
C PHE A 167 4.97 -4.08 -1.28
N THR A 168 3.76 -3.49 -1.26
CA THR A 168 2.70 -3.83 -2.22
C THR A 168 3.14 -3.57 -3.67
N ALA A 169 3.82 -2.44 -3.92
CA ALA A 169 4.36 -2.14 -5.24
C ALA A 169 5.45 -3.12 -5.66
N MET A 170 6.36 -3.50 -4.75
CA MET A 170 7.40 -4.49 -5.02
C MET A 170 6.80 -5.85 -5.40
N MET A 171 5.80 -6.29 -4.66
CA MET A 171 5.11 -7.56 -4.87
C MET A 171 4.29 -7.59 -6.16
N GLN A 172 3.55 -6.51 -6.46
CA GLN A 172 2.54 -6.52 -7.53
C GLN A 172 2.96 -5.81 -8.81
N LYS A 173 3.88 -4.84 -8.73
CA LYS A 173 4.22 -3.93 -9.84
C LYS A 173 5.70 -3.89 -10.18
N GLY A 174 6.51 -4.63 -9.44
CA GLY A 174 7.93 -4.77 -9.68
C GLY A 174 8.80 -3.63 -9.11
N TYR A 175 10.09 -3.82 -9.28
CA TYR A 175 11.15 -3.06 -8.62
C TYR A 175 11.12 -1.55 -8.92
N GLU A 176 10.99 -1.15 -10.18
CA GLU A 176 11.04 0.27 -10.57
C GLU A 176 9.85 1.06 -10.02
N THR A 177 8.67 0.45 -9.98
CA THR A 177 7.49 1.08 -9.35
C THR A 177 7.69 1.24 -7.85
N ALA A 178 8.18 0.20 -7.18
CA ALA A 178 8.50 0.27 -5.75
C ALA A 178 9.55 1.34 -5.46
N LYS A 179 10.58 1.47 -6.31
CA LYS A 179 11.63 2.48 -6.21
C LYS A 179 11.08 3.91 -6.32
N ALA A 180 10.18 4.13 -7.27
CA ALA A 180 9.52 5.43 -7.41
C ALA A 180 8.70 5.80 -6.15
N LYS A 181 8.00 4.82 -5.55
CA LYS A 181 7.24 5.01 -4.31
C LYS A 181 8.12 5.21 -3.09
N ALA A 182 9.19 4.44 -2.96
CA ALA A 182 10.12 4.48 -1.82
C ALA A 182 10.78 5.85 -1.61
N LYS A 183 10.87 6.67 -2.64
CA LYS A 183 11.42 8.04 -2.53
C LYS A 183 10.67 8.92 -1.53
N ASN A 184 9.39 8.64 -1.32
CA ASN A 184 8.52 9.43 -0.43
C ASN A 184 8.64 9.08 1.07
N TYR A 185 9.42 8.05 1.40
CA TYR A 185 9.61 7.54 2.75
C TYR A 185 11.02 7.85 3.25
N ASP A 186 11.19 8.05 4.55
CA ASP A 186 12.51 8.30 5.16
C ASP A 186 13.26 7.01 5.40
N TYR A 187 12.54 5.93 5.73
CA TYR A 187 13.08 4.60 5.90
C TYR A 187 12.10 3.54 5.39
N LEU A 188 12.62 2.37 5.07
CA LEU A 188 11.81 1.23 4.65
C LEU A 188 11.67 0.21 5.78
N GLU A 189 10.63 -0.62 5.70
CA GLU A 189 10.37 -1.68 6.66
C GLU A 189 10.22 -3.03 5.98
N ILE A 190 10.71 -4.05 6.66
CA ILE A 190 10.48 -5.46 6.39
C ILE A 190 10.09 -6.15 7.70
N GLN A 191 9.47 -7.31 7.60
CA GLN A 191 8.96 -8.07 8.75
C GLN A 191 9.44 -9.52 8.69
N PRO A 192 9.43 -10.29 9.80
CA PRO A 192 9.62 -11.72 9.80
C PRO A 192 8.67 -12.44 8.83
N LYS A 193 9.15 -13.50 8.17
CA LYS A 193 8.36 -14.24 7.16
C LYS A 193 7.01 -14.72 7.69
N ALA A 194 6.93 -15.10 8.94
CA ALA A 194 5.68 -15.53 9.58
C ALA A 194 4.56 -14.46 9.56
N LEU A 195 4.91 -13.16 9.47
CA LEU A 195 3.92 -12.09 9.39
C LEU A 195 3.34 -11.94 7.98
N TYR A 196 4.03 -12.44 6.97
CA TYR A 196 3.55 -12.47 5.58
C TYR A 196 2.74 -13.74 5.24
N ALA A 197 2.53 -14.66 6.20
CA ALA A 197 1.74 -15.86 5.98
C ALA A 197 0.37 -15.62 5.31
N PRO A 198 -0.37 -14.51 5.58
CA PRO A 198 -1.59 -14.20 4.85
C PRO A 198 -1.42 -13.99 3.35
N LEU A 199 -0.25 -13.55 2.88
CA LEU A 199 0.02 -13.38 1.46
C LEU A 199 0.16 -14.73 0.75
N LEU A 200 0.85 -15.67 1.41
CA LEU A 200 0.98 -17.05 0.94
C LEU A 200 -0.36 -17.79 0.96
N GLU A 201 -1.15 -17.65 2.04
CA GLU A 201 -2.47 -18.29 2.16
C GLU A 201 -3.46 -17.79 1.08
N ARG A 202 -3.33 -16.51 0.66
CA ARG A 202 -4.15 -15.89 -0.37
C ARG A 202 -3.58 -16.04 -1.77
N GLU A 203 -2.48 -16.77 -1.93
CA GLU A 203 -1.78 -16.97 -3.20
C GLU A 203 -1.35 -15.64 -3.89
N LEU A 204 -1.13 -14.59 -3.09
CA LEU A 204 -0.59 -13.31 -3.56
C LEU A 204 0.92 -13.37 -3.76
N VAL A 205 1.57 -14.29 -3.04
CA VAL A 205 2.96 -14.71 -3.20
C VAL A 205 2.93 -16.22 -3.32
N LYS A 206 3.65 -16.76 -4.27
CA LYS A 206 3.58 -18.17 -4.66
C LYS A 206 4.10 -19.10 -3.56
N ASP A 207 5.28 -18.78 -3.02
CA ASP A 207 6.01 -19.59 -2.04
C ASP A 207 6.95 -18.73 -1.18
N GLU A 208 7.62 -19.36 -0.22
CA GLU A 208 8.58 -18.68 0.65
C GLU A 208 9.81 -18.16 -0.10
N GLU A 209 10.22 -18.80 -1.19
CA GLU A 209 11.37 -18.38 -2.00
C GLU A 209 11.07 -17.03 -2.67
N GLU A 210 9.90 -16.90 -3.28
CA GLU A 210 9.45 -15.61 -3.84
C GLU A 210 9.31 -14.53 -2.77
N LEU A 211 8.83 -14.87 -1.58
CA LEU A 211 8.76 -13.93 -0.45
C LEU A 211 10.15 -13.45 -0.04
N GLU A 212 11.12 -14.37 0.08
CA GLU A 212 12.51 -14.01 0.39
C GLU A 212 13.11 -13.10 -0.69
N ASP A 213 12.83 -13.36 -1.96
CA ASP A 213 13.30 -12.54 -3.06
C ASP A 213 12.68 -11.12 -3.03
N ILE A 214 11.39 -10.99 -2.67
CA ILE A 214 10.77 -9.69 -2.43
C ILE A 214 11.48 -8.96 -1.29
N ILE A 215 11.75 -9.63 -0.16
CA ILE A 215 12.45 -9.03 0.99
C ILE A 215 13.87 -8.61 0.61
N LYS A 216 14.62 -9.46 -0.11
CA LYS A 216 15.98 -9.14 -0.62
C LYS A 216 15.94 -7.91 -1.54
N ASN A 217 14.93 -7.82 -2.40
CA ASN A 217 14.73 -6.67 -3.27
C ASN A 217 14.39 -5.40 -2.49
N MET A 218 13.65 -5.50 -1.38
CA MET A 218 13.41 -4.35 -0.48
C MET A 218 14.71 -3.86 0.17
N VAL A 219 15.59 -4.78 0.61
CA VAL A 219 16.92 -4.45 1.16
C VAL A 219 17.78 -3.76 0.10
N LYS A 220 17.88 -4.34 -1.08
CA LYS A 220 18.59 -3.75 -2.23
C LYS A 220 18.07 -2.36 -2.56
N LEU A 221 16.77 -2.17 -2.58
CA LEU A 221 16.12 -0.90 -2.86
C LEU A 221 16.50 0.18 -1.82
N ALA A 222 16.53 -0.18 -0.55
CA ALA A 222 16.95 0.71 0.53
C ALA A 222 18.41 1.15 0.36
N GLU A 223 19.30 0.22 0.00
CA GLU A 223 20.71 0.52 -0.28
C GLU A 223 20.89 1.45 -1.49
N GLU A 224 20.18 1.19 -2.58
CA GLU A 224 20.22 2.06 -3.78
C GLU A 224 19.72 3.49 -3.50
N LEU A 225 18.80 3.66 -2.56
CA LEU A 225 18.24 4.96 -2.19
C LEU A 225 18.95 5.60 -0.98
N ASP A 226 19.99 4.95 -0.45
CA ASP A 226 20.71 5.37 0.77
C ASP A 226 19.74 5.62 1.95
N LYS A 227 18.79 4.68 2.16
CA LYS A 227 17.80 4.76 3.23
C LYS A 227 17.98 3.62 4.22
N PRO A 228 17.74 3.88 5.53
CA PRO A 228 17.65 2.79 6.49
C PRO A 228 16.54 1.80 6.12
N ILE A 229 16.76 0.52 6.42
CA ILE A 229 15.73 -0.51 6.33
C ILE A 229 15.64 -1.27 7.65
N VAL A 230 14.46 -1.24 8.24
CA VAL A 230 14.18 -1.71 9.60
C VAL A 230 13.41 -3.01 9.56
N ALA A 231 13.89 -4.03 10.26
CA ALA A 231 13.13 -5.23 10.55
C ALA A 231 12.21 -4.98 11.75
N SER A 232 10.90 -4.79 11.50
CA SER A 232 9.91 -4.57 12.54
C SER A 232 9.13 -5.83 12.88
N GLY A 233 8.79 -6.02 14.16
CA GLY A 233 8.18 -7.27 14.66
C GLY A 233 6.67 -7.32 14.56
N ASP A 234 5.97 -6.21 14.34
CA ASP A 234 4.50 -6.10 14.37
C ASP A 234 3.86 -6.89 15.53
N VAL A 235 4.39 -6.66 16.73
CA VAL A 235 4.08 -7.44 17.93
C VAL A 235 2.65 -7.20 18.39
N HIS A 236 1.90 -8.29 18.54
CA HIS A 236 0.53 -8.27 19.04
C HIS A 236 0.31 -9.07 20.32
N PHE A 237 1.27 -9.91 20.72
CA PHE A 237 1.25 -10.69 21.97
C PHE A 237 2.66 -11.04 22.40
N MET A 238 2.82 -11.37 23.69
CA MET A 238 4.16 -11.54 24.28
C MET A 238 4.78 -12.89 23.90
N ASN A 239 4.16 -14.00 24.23
CA ASN A 239 4.70 -15.34 24.02
C ASN A 239 3.93 -16.06 22.92
N LYS A 240 4.54 -17.05 22.26
CA LYS A 240 3.88 -17.85 21.22
C LYS A 240 2.56 -18.47 21.65
N GLU A 241 2.51 -18.90 22.92
CA GLU A 241 1.33 -19.51 23.55
C GLU A 241 0.15 -18.54 23.65
N ASP A 242 0.41 -17.24 23.70
CA ASP A 242 -0.59 -16.19 23.80
C ASP A 242 -1.38 -15.95 22.49
N ALA A 243 -0.95 -16.59 21.39
CA ALA A 243 -1.64 -16.53 20.10
C ALA A 243 -3.13 -16.91 20.20
N VAL A 244 -3.48 -17.81 21.13
CA VAL A 244 -4.87 -18.21 21.39
C VAL A 244 -5.73 -17.04 21.85
N TYR A 245 -5.20 -16.15 22.68
CA TYR A 245 -5.94 -14.96 23.18
C TYR A 245 -6.20 -13.99 22.04
N ARG A 246 -5.19 -13.75 21.17
CA ARG A 246 -5.38 -12.94 19.96
C ARG A 246 -6.45 -13.53 19.06
N LYS A 247 -6.47 -14.85 18.87
CA LYS A 247 -7.48 -15.54 18.05
C LYS A 247 -8.88 -15.31 18.61
N ILE A 248 -9.07 -15.39 19.92
CA ILE A 248 -10.34 -15.13 20.59
C ILE A 248 -10.77 -13.66 20.37
N LEU A 249 -9.86 -12.71 20.56
CA LEU A 249 -10.15 -11.28 20.36
C LEU A 249 -10.57 -10.98 18.92
N ILE A 250 -9.84 -11.51 17.93
CA ILE A 250 -10.18 -11.34 16.50
C ILE A 250 -11.54 -11.98 16.21
N HIS A 251 -11.79 -13.18 16.73
CA HIS A 251 -13.06 -13.88 16.54
C HIS A 251 -14.24 -13.12 17.14
N SER A 252 -14.06 -12.49 18.30
CA SER A 252 -15.09 -11.68 18.94
C SER A 252 -15.51 -10.45 18.13
N GLN A 253 -14.64 -9.95 17.24
CA GLN A 253 -14.95 -8.84 16.33
C GLN A 253 -15.80 -9.26 15.12
N GLY A 254 -16.08 -10.55 14.98
CA GLY A 254 -16.93 -11.11 13.94
C GLY A 254 -16.38 -10.92 12.52
N GLY A 255 -17.27 -11.02 11.52
CA GLY A 255 -16.92 -10.93 10.11
C GLY A 255 -16.39 -9.56 9.63
N ALA A 256 -16.44 -8.54 10.50
CA ALA A 256 -15.86 -7.23 10.19
C ALA A 256 -14.32 -7.26 10.16
N ASN A 257 -13.68 -8.17 10.91
CA ASN A 257 -12.23 -8.32 10.90
C ASN A 257 -11.79 -9.27 9.78
N PRO A 258 -10.98 -8.79 8.78
CA PRO A 258 -10.50 -9.62 7.68
C PRO A 258 -9.67 -10.83 8.10
N LEU A 259 -9.01 -10.77 9.27
CA LEU A 259 -8.21 -11.87 9.81
C LEU A 259 -9.05 -13.10 10.20
N ASN A 260 -10.36 -12.93 10.44
CA ASN A 260 -11.27 -14.05 10.67
C ASN A 260 -11.45 -14.99 9.47
N ARG A 261 -11.00 -14.57 8.29
CA ARG A 261 -11.05 -15.37 7.04
C ARG A 261 -9.81 -16.22 6.84
N LEU A 262 -8.76 -15.99 7.63
CA LEU A 262 -7.53 -16.76 7.55
C LEU A 262 -7.66 -18.08 8.33
N LYS A 263 -7.08 -19.15 7.79
CA LYS A 263 -6.96 -20.44 8.50
C LYS A 263 -6.05 -20.32 9.70
N ASN A 264 -4.91 -19.64 9.49
CA ASN A 264 -3.91 -19.39 10.51
C ASN A 264 -3.64 -17.89 10.64
N LEU A 265 -3.61 -17.40 11.88
CA LEU A 265 -3.20 -16.03 12.14
C LEU A 265 -1.69 -15.91 12.01
N PRO A 266 -1.16 -14.74 11.57
CA PRO A 266 0.27 -14.47 11.58
C PRO A 266 0.87 -14.63 12.98
N ASP A 267 2.06 -15.22 13.05
CA ASP A 267 2.80 -15.35 14.31
C ASP A 267 3.48 -14.04 14.68
N ALA A 268 2.76 -13.20 15.41
CA ALA A 268 3.13 -11.85 15.81
C ALA A 268 3.52 -11.76 17.30
N HIS A 269 4.24 -12.76 17.82
CA HIS A 269 4.78 -12.73 19.17
C HIS A 269 5.98 -11.77 19.27
N PHE A 270 6.28 -11.32 20.49
CA PHE A 270 7.49 -10.56 20.76
C PHE A 270 8.72 -11.44 20.54
N ARG A 271 9.64 -10.98 19.70
CA ARG A 271 10.92 -11.63 19.41
C ARG A 271 12.06 -10.85 20.03
N THR A 272 12.97 -11.55 20.67
CA THR A 272 14.24 -10.98 21.11
C THR A 272 15.13 -10.62 19.90
N THR A 273 16.22 -9.89 20.15
CA THR A 273 17.18 -9.56 19.08
C THR A 273 17.75 -10.79 18.42
N ASP A 274 18.10 -11.83 19.21
CA ASP A 274 18.64 -13.07 18.67
C ASP A 274 17.61 -13.80 17.79
N GLU A 275 16.35 -13.90 18.25
CA GLU A 275 15.28 -14.49 17.45
C GLU A 275 15.01 -13.68 16.16
N MET A 276 15.10 -12.36 16.21
CA MET A 276 14.98 -11.53 15.00
C MET A 276 16.15 -11.76 14.04
N LEU A 277 17.37 -11.91 14.55
CA LEU A 277 18.55 -12.23 13.71
C LEU A 277 18.37 -13.59 13.03
N ASP A 278 17.84 -14.59 13.73
CA ASP A 278 17.51 -15.91 13.18
C ASP A 278 16.46 -15.83 12.08
N GLU A 279 15.39 -15.02 12.27
CA GLU A 279 14.33 -14.82 11.26
C GLU A 279 14.88 -14.22 9.95
N PHE A 280 15.92 -13.40 10.01
CA PHE A 280 16.55 -12.77 8.85
C PHE A 280 17.88 -13.43 8.42
N ALA A 281 18.21 -14.62 8.95
CA ALA A 281 19.46 -15.34 8.62
C ALA A 281 19.62 -15.64 7.12
N PHE A 282 18.51 -15.73 6.37
CA PHE A 282 18.51 -15.93 4.91
C PHE A 282 19.11 -14.76 4.11
N LEU A 283 19.26 -13.58 4.73
CA LEU A 283 19.96 -12.42 4.16
C LEU A 283 21.49 -12.51 4.29
N GLY A 284 21.98 -13.45 5.12
CA GLY A 284 23.37 -13.52 5.56
C GLY A 284 23.64 -12.61 6.78
N PRO A 285 24.71 -12.89 7.53
CA PRO A 285 24.92 -12.32 8.86
C PRO A 285 25.09 -10.79 8.86
N GLU A 286 25.71 -10.22 7.83
CA GLU A 286 25.94 -8.78 7.75
C GLU A 286 24.64 -8.02 7.49
N LEU A 287 23.83 -8.45 6.51
CA LEU A 287 22.55 -7.81 6.20
C LEU A 287 21.52 -8.07 7.30
N ALA A 288 21.49 -9.28 7.90
CA ALA A 288 20.62 -9.55 9.04
C ALA A 288 20.91 -8.59 10.20
N LYS A 289 22.19 -8.42 10.57
CA LYS A 289 22.59 -7.44 11.59
C LYS A 289 22.21 -6.00 11.21
N LYS A 290 22.42 -5.64 9.94
CA LYS A 290 22.07 -4.31 9.44
C LYS A 290 20.59 -4.00 9.65
N VAL A 291 19.70 -4.89 9.20
CA VAL A 291 18.25 -4.63 9.25
C VAL A 291 17.64 -4.79 10.64
N VAL A 292 18.21 -5.65 11.50
CA VAL A 292 17.69 -5.96 12.85
C VAL A 292 18.27 -5.02 13.91
N VAL A 293 19.53 -4.59 13.76
CA VAL A 293 20.25 -3.85 14.81
C VAL A 293 20.68 -2.46 14.32
N ASP A 294 21.45 -2.39 13.25
CA ASP A 294 22.16 -1.18 12.90
C ASP A 294 21.20 -0.08 12.38
N ASP A 295 20.32 -0.42 11.44
CA ASP A 295 19.37 0.55 10.85
C ASP A 295 18.23 0.93 11.80
N PRO A 296 17.65 0.05 12.64
CA PRO A 296 16.75 0.47 13.71
C PRO A 296 17.38 1.48 14.67
N ASN A 297 18.64 1.28 15.07
CA ASN A 297 19.36 2.26 15.91
C ASN A 297 19.61 3.57 15.17
N LYS A 298 19.88 3.56 13.86
CA LYS A 298 20.00 4.79 13.07
C LYS A 298 18.67 5.56 13.04
N VAL A 299 17.55 4.90 12.82
CA VAL A 299 16.23 5.55 12.84
C VAL A 299 15.92 6.11 14.23
N ALA A 300 16.21 5.36 15.28
CA ALA A 300 16.06 5.84 16.66
C ALA A 300 16.93 7.08 16.93
N ALA A 301 18.17 7.10 16.44
CA ALA A 301 19.09 8.25 16.58
C ALA A 301 18.67 9.49 15.78
N MET A 302 17.75 9.36 14.82
CA MET A 302 17.15 10.51 14.13
C MET A 302 16.08 11.22 14.96
N CYS A 303 15.69 10.66 16.10
CA CYS A 303 14.66 11.22 16.98
C CYS A 303 15.28 11.91 18.17
N ASP A 304 14.85 13.13 18.43
CA ASP A 304 15.17 13.86 19.67
C ASP A 304 14.42 13.24 20.87
N GLU A 305 14.85 13.59 22.06
CA GLU A 305 14.07 13.32 23.27
C GLU A 305 12.78 14.16 23.25
N ILE A 306 11.63 13.49 23.27
CA ILE A 306 10.32 14.13 23.18
C ILE A 306 9.54 13.91 24.47
N THR A 307 8.90 14.98 24.96
CA THR A 307 7.99 14.92 26.12
C THR A 307 6.53 14.87 25.61
N PRO A 308 5.91 13.69 25.51
CA PRO A 308 4.55 13.55 24.98
C PRO A 308 3.49 14.23 25.87
N VAL A 309 3.67 14.16 27.19
CA VAL A 309 2.77 14.76 28.19
C VAL A 309 3.63 15.59 29.13
N LYS A 310 3.27 16.84 29.32
CA LYS A 310 3.95 17.71 30.30
C LYS A 310 3.60 17.29 31.72
N ASP A 311 4.57 17.37 32.65
CA ASP A 311 4.35 17.05 34.06
C ASP A 311 3.26 17.91 34.71
N LYS A 312 3.08 19.13 34.20
CA LYS A 312 1.99 20.03 34.59
C LYS A 312 1.23 20.45 33.34
N LEU A 313 -0.06 20.22 33.35
CA LEU A 313 -0.97 20.60 32.26
C LEU A 313 -1.28 22.11 32.28
N TYR A 314 -1.02 22.79 33.41
CA TYR A 314 -1.27 24.24 33.63
C TYR A 314 -0.14 24.88 34.44
#